data_7d53b275d3864636fc253072930b93d5
#
_entry.id   7d53b275d3864636fc253072930b93d5
#
_cell.length_a   1.000
_cell.length_b   1.000
_cell.length_c   1.000
_cell.angle_alpha   90.00
_cell.angle_beta   90.00
_cell.angle_gamma   90.00
#
_symmetry.space_group_name_H-M   'P 1'
#
loop_
_entity.id
_entity.type
_entity.pdbx_description
1 polymer ?
#
loop_
_entity_poly.entity_id
_entity_poly.type
_entity_poly.pdbx_seq_one_letter_code
_entity_poly.pdbx_strand_id
1 'polypeptide(L)'
;MPMRQLLVLRHAKSSRDDPKLDDYDRPLGSRGLKTAPLMGQELARRGWLPDLALVSPALRTRDTWRLVAAELPKHVPAEFTEELYEAAPAAILARVRQAKAASLLVVGHNPGLQNFALRLAGAGSDADMFEKIEAKFPTAALARFTVKDDWVNLDFGGAKLTHFVRPKDLG
;
A
#
# COMPACT_ATOMS: atom_id res chain seq x y z
N MET A 1 -12.06 -2.65 -21.85
CA MET A 1 -12.16 -2.53 -20.39
C MET A 1 -11.11 -1.59 -19.86
N PRO A 2 -11.48 -0.61 -19.04
CA PRO A 2 -10.48 0.25 -18.45
C PRO A 2 -9.56 -0.56 -17.52
N MET A 3 -8.32 -0.14 -17.47
CA MET A 3 -7.33 -0.75 -16.57
C MET A 3 -7.68 -0.45 -15.12
N ARG A 4 -7.57 -1.46 -14.26
CA ARG A 4 -7.66 -1.27 -12.83
C ARG A 4 -6.31 -0.87 -12.27
N GLN A 5 -6.31 -0.12 -11.19
CA GLN A 5 -5.10 0.33 -10.52
C GLN A 5 -5.03 -0.27 -9.11
N LEU A 6 -3.88 -0.80 -8.76
CA LEU A 6 -3.61 -1.27 -7.41
C LEU A 6 -2.41 -0.52 -6.85
N LEU A 7 -2.64 0.14 -5.74
CA LEU A 7 -1.61 0.86 -5.00
C LEU A 7 -1.31 0.09 -3.72
N VAL A 8 -0.05 -0.19 -3.46
CA VAL A 8 0.39 -0.98 -2.32
C VAL A 8 1.32 -0.11 -1.47
N LEU A 9 0.88 0.24 -0.27
CA LEU A 9 1.56 1.18 0.61
C LEU A 9 1.92 0.51 1.94
N ARG A 10 3.19 0.50 2.28
CA ARG A 10 3.62 0.08 3.61
C ARG A 10 3.39 1.23 4.59
N HIS A 11 2.95 0.90 5.82
CA HIS A 11 2.77 1.93 6.86
C HIS A 11 4.02 2.78 7.00
N ALA A 12 3.86 4.03 7.43
CA ALA A 12 4.95 4.93 7.73
C ALA A 12 5.66 4.51 9.02
N LYS A 13 6.82 5.11 9.29
CA LYS A 13 7.67 4.72 10.42
C LYS A 13 6.91 4.81 11.75
N SER A 14 6.85 3.71 12.47
CA SER A 14 6.20 3.63 13.76
C SER A 14 7.16 3.94 14.90
N SER A 15 6.59 4.39 16.03
CA SER A 15 7.34 4.65 17.25
C SER A 15 7.56 3.35 18.03
N ARG A 16 8.73 3.26 18.68
CA ARG A 16 9.03 2.20 19.65
C ARG A 16 9.36 2.80 21.02
N ASP A 17 8.93 4.06 21.24
CA ASP A 17 9.27 4.80 22.46
C ASP A 17 8.60 4.24 23.71
N ASP A 18 7.42 3.62 23.57
CA ASP A 18 6.72 2.99 24.67
C ASP A 18 6.80 1.46 24.57
N PRO A 19 7.70 0.81 25.33
CA PRO A 19 7.87 -0.64 25.27
C PRO A 19 6.70 -1.42 25.85
N LYS A 20 5.76 -0.76 26.52
CA LYS A 20 4.58 -1.40 27.13
C LYS A 20 3.45 -1.62 26.13
N LEU A 21 3.49 -0.93 24.99
CA LEU A 21 2.46 -1.08 23.97
C LEU A 21 2.61 -2.39 23.21
N ASP A 22 1.49 -3.05 22.97
CA ASP A 22 1.44 -4.17 22.04
C ASP A 22 1.78 -3.67 20.65
N ASP A 23 2.33 -4.53 19.80
CA ASP A 23 2.67 -4.19 18.42
C ASP A 23 1.50 -3.53 17.69
N TYR A 24 0.30 -4.07 17.89
CA TYR A 24 -0.93 -3.58 17.29
C TYR A 24 -1.23 -2.10 17.61
N ASP A 25 -0.85 -1.66 18.79
CA ASP A 25 -1.17 -0.33 19.32
C ASP A 25 -0.05 0.69 19.16
N ARG A 26 1.05 0.33 18.49
CA ARG A 26 2.16 1.26 18.29
C ARG A 26 1.77 2.37 17.30
N PRO A 27 1.90 3.65 17.69
CA PRO A 27 1.60 4.79 16.84
C PRO A 27 2.74 5.08 15.87
N LEU A 28 2.52 6.03 14.95
CA LEU A 28 3.60 6.55 14.12
C LEU A 28 4.57 7.35 14.97
N GLY A 29 5.86 7.28 14.63
CA GLY A 29 6.89 8.14 15.18
C GLY A 29 6.95 9.47 14.41
N SER A 30 7.84 10.36 14.84
CA SER A 30 7.98 11.69 14.23
C SER A 30 8.27 11.62 12.73
N ARG A 31 9.09 10.66 12.29
CA ARG A 31 9.39 10.48 10.87
C ARG A 31 8.14 10.04 10.09
N GLY A 32 7.37 9.12 10.65
CA GLY A 32 6.14 8.64 10.01
C GLY A 32 5.09 9.71 9.87
N LEU A 33 4.98 10.58 10.87
CA LEU A 33 4.06 11.72 10.83
C LEU A 33 4.39 12.70 9.71
N LYS A 34 5.66 12.74 9.27
CA LYS A 34 6.12 13.58 8.16
C LYS A 34 5.99 12.89 6.81
N THR A 35 6.33 11.60 6.72
CA THR A 35 6.38 10.90 5.43
C THR A 35 5.00 10.47 4.93
N ALA A 36 4.06 10.15 5.81
CA ALA A 36 2.73 9.75 5.39
C ALA A 36 2.01 10.85 4.59
N PRO A 37 1.97 12.11 5.06
CA PRO A 37 1.38 13.19 4.26
C PRO A 37 2.07 13.40 2.91
N LEU A 38 3.40 13.23 2.85
CA LEU A 38 4.13 13.36 1.59
C LEU A 38 3.65 12.35 0.56
N MET A 39 3.39 11.12 0.98
CA MET A 39 2.87 10.10 0.07
C MET A 39 1.46 10.42 -0.39
N GLY A 40 0.64 10.98 0.49
CA GLY A 40 -0.69 11.46 0.11
C GLY A 40 -0.62 12.57 -0.94
N GLN A 41 0.28 13.52 -0.75
CA GLN A 41 0.52 14.60 -1.71
C GLN A 41 1.00 14.05 -3.05
N GLU A 42 1.85 13.04 -3.02
CA GLU A 42 2.36 12.40 -4.25
C GLU A 42 1.23 11.70 -5.01
N LEU A 43 0.36 10.98 -4.32
CA LEU A 43 -0.81 10.37 -4.94
C LEU A 43 -1.69 11.41 -5.61
N ALA A 44 -1.95 12.52 -4.92
CA ALA A 44 -2.77 13.62 -5.45
C ALA A 44 -2.12 14.26 -6.67
N ARG A 45 -0.82 14.55 -6.58
CA ARG A 45 -0.05 15.18 -7.67
C ARG A 45 -0.06 14.33 -8.94
N ARG A 46 0.08 13.02 -8.79
CA ARG A 46 0.11 12.09 -9.93
C ARG A 46 -1.27 11.67 -10.41
N GLY A 47 -2.31 12.04 -9.69
CA GLY A 47 -3.67 11.61 -10.03
C GLY A 47 -3.90 10.13 -9.78
N TRP A 48 -3.12 9.50 -8.93
CA TRP A 48 -3.29 8.11 -8.53
C TRP A 48 -4.26 8.03 -7.36
N LEU A 49 -5.55 8.27 -7.66
CA LEU A 49 -6.56 8.39 -6.63
C LEU A 49 -7.28 7.06 -6.45
N PRO A 50 -7.21 6.45 -5.26
CA PRO A 50 -7.97 5.23 -5.00
C PRO A 50 -9.46 5.54 -4.84
N ASP A 51 -10.28 4.57 -5.19
CA ASP A 51 -11.73 4.62 -4.94
C ASP A 51 -12.08 3.91 -3.64
N LEU A 52 -11.19 3.06 -3.15
CA LEU A 52 -11.37 2.31 -1.92
C LEU A 52 -9.99 2.03 -1.32
N ALA A 53 -9.86 2.20 -0.02
CA ALA A 53 -8.66 1.81 0.72
C ALA A 53 -8.97 0.59 1.59
N LEU A 54 -8.10 -0.42 1.51
CA LEU A 54 -8.14 -1.61 2.34
C LEU A 54 -6.97 -1.48 3.33
N VAL A 55 -7.27 -1.34 4.61
CA VAL A 55 -6.29 -0.93 5.61
C VAL A 55 -6.22 -1.93 6.75
N SER A 56 -5.02 -2.36 7.10
CA SER A 56 -4.82 -3.12 8.34
C SER A 56 -5.26 -2.27 9.53
N PRO A 57 -5.95 -2.85 10.52
CA PRO A 57 -6.49 -2.07 11.63
C PRO A 57 -5.46 -1.72 12.72
N ALA A 58 -4.20 -2.14 12.59
CA ALA A 58 -3.16 -1.72 13.51
C ALA A 58 -3.05 -0.19 13.52
N LEU A 59 -2.71 0.39 14.66
CA LEU A 59 -2.70 1.85 14.80
C LEU A 59 -1.78 2.52 13.76
N ARG A 60 -0.59 1.98 13.52
CA ARG A 60 0.36 2.56 12.56
C ARG A 60 -0.16 2.58 11.12
N THR A 61 -0.94 1.59 10.72
CA THR A 61 -1.57 1.58 9.39
C THR A 61 -2.77 2.51 9.33
N ARG A 62 -3.58 2.56 10.38
CA ARG A 62 -4.71 3.49 10.47
C ARG A 62 -4.23 4.94 10.44
N ASP A 63 -3.17 5.25 11.20
CA ASP A 63 -2.59 6.59 11.22
C ASP A 63 -1.99 6.96 9.85
N THR A 64 -1.31 6.02 9.20
CA THR A 64 -0.77 6.26 7.85
C THR A 64 -1.89 6.61 6.90
N TRP A 65 -2.97 5.81 6.88
CA TRP A 65 -4.11 6.07 6.01
C TRP A 65 -4.76 7.43 6.31
N ARG A 66 -4.98 7.74 7.58
CA ARG A 66 -5.59 9.01 7.99
C ARG A 66 -4.81 10.20 7.42
N LEU A 67 -3.48 10.16 7.52
CA LEU A 67 -2.63 11.25 7.05
C LEU A 67 -2.55 11.31 5.51
N VAL A 68 -2.53 10.17 4.85
CA VAL A 68 -2.59 10.10 3.39
C VAL A 68 -3.93 10.64 2.89
N ALA A 69 -5.02 10.16 3.48
CA ALA A 69 -6.38 10.53 3.05
C ALA A 69 -6.63 12.03 3.17
N ALA A 70 -6.06 12.67 4.20
CA ALA A 70 -6.21 14.11 4.41
C ALA A 70 -5.63 14.95 3.26
N GLU A 71 -4.71 14.39 2.47
CA GLU A 71 -4.07 15.08 1.34
C GLU A 71 -4.77 14.82 0.01
N LEU A 72 -5.76 13.93 -0.02
CA LEU A 72 -6.45 13.59 -1.27
C LEU A 72 -7.59 14.58 -1.56
N PRO A 73 -7.84 14.89 -2.85
CA PRO A 73 -8.84 15.91 -3.22
C PRO A 73 -10.28 15.44 -3.10
N LYS A 74 -10.50 14.14 -2.80
CA LYS A 74 -11.84 13.58 -2.64
C LYS A 74 -11.89 12.67 -1.43
N HIS A 75 -13.09 12.44 -0.90
CA HIS A 75 -13.29 11.45 0.14
C HIS A 75 -13.12 10.04 -0.45
N VAL A 76 -12.32 9.19 0.21
CA VAL A 76 -12.11 7.79 -0.18
C VAL A 76 -12.58 6.91 0.98
N PRO A 77 -13.57 6.02 0.75
CA PRO A 77 -13.99 5.10 1.79
C PRO A 77 -12.86 4.12 2.12
N ALA A 78 -12.77 3.73 3.38
CA ALA A 78 -11.77 2.78 3.84
C ALA A 78 -12.45 1.62 4.58
N GLU A 79 -11.94 0.41 4.34
CA GLU A 79 -12.33 -0.78 5.09
C GLU A 79 -11.13 -1.24 5.91
N PHE A 80 -11.31 -1.32 7.23
CA PHE A 80 -10.29 -1.80 8.15
C PHE A 80 -10.54 -3.26 8.41
N THR A 81 -9.60 -4.12 8.04
CA THR A 81 -9.79 -5.57 8.12
C THR A 81 -8.61 -6.27 8.76
N GLU A 82 -8.90 -7.11 9.76
CA GLU A 82 -7.90 -7.93 10.46
C GLU A 82 -7.14 -8.85 9.50
N GLU A 83 -7.75 -9.21 8.37
CA GLU A 83 -7.13 -10.07 7.37
C GLU A 83 -5.83 -9.48 6.81
N LEU A 84 -5.62 -8.17 6.95
CA LEU A 84 -4.40 -7.50 6.48
C LEU A 84 -3.36 -7.30 7.57
N TYR A 85 -3.67 -7.60 8.84
CA TYR A 85 -2.69 -7.45 9.91
C TYR A 85 -1.67 -8.58 9.84
N GLU A 86 -0.42 -8.22 9.56
CA GLU A 86 0.69 -9.17 9.40
C GLU A 86 0.38 -10.29 8.40
N ALA A 87 -0.35 -9.94 7.34
CA ALA A 87 -0.87 -10.90 6.39
C ALA A 87 0.21 -11.48 5.47
N ALA A 88 0.05 -12.76 5.13
CA ALA A 88 0.84 -13.40 4.07
C ALA A 88 0.32 -12.92 2.70
N PRO A 89 1.13 -13.04 1.62
CA PRO A 89 0.70 -12.61 0.28
C PRO A 89 -0.64 -13.20 -0.17
N ALA A 90 -0.89 -14.47 0.13
CA ALA A 90 -2.14 -15.12 -0.26
C ALA A 90 -3.37 -14.49 0.40
N ALA A 91 -3.23 -14.05 1.66
CA ALA A 91 -4.32 -13.39 2.37
C ALA A 91 -4.61 -12.01 1.78
N ILE A 92 -3.56 -11.27 1.41
CA ILE A 92 -3.70 -9.97 0.75
C ILE A 92 -4.41 -10.14 -0.59
N LEU A 93 -3.96 -11.10 -1.38
CA LEU A 93 -4.59 -11.40 -2.68
C LEU A 93 -6.06 -11.76 -2.52
N ALA A 94 -6.39 -12.62 -1.56
CA ALA A 94 -7.77 -13.03 -1.32
C ALA A 94 -8.66 -11.82 -1.00
N ARG A 95 -8.15 -10.86 -0.23
CA ARG A 95 -8.92 -9.67 0.12
C ARG A 95 -9.09 -8.74 -1.09
N VAL A 96 -8.04 -8.55 -1.90
CA VAL A 96 -8.12 -7.76 -3.14
C VAL A 96 -9.16 -8.34 -4.10
N ARG A 97 -9.20 -9.66 -4.22
CA ARG A 97 -10.16 -10.33 -5.10
C ARG A 97 -11.63 -10.05 -4.77
N GLN A 98 -11.93 -9.67 -3.54
CA GLN A 98 -13.29 -9.36 -3.09
C GLN A 98 -13.71 -7.93 -3.40
N ALA A 99 -12.77 -7.07 -3.82
CA ALA A 99 -13.04 -5.66 -4.04
C ALA A 99 -13.82 -5.42 -5.32
N LYS A 100 -14.58 -4.33 -5.34
CA LYS A 100 -15.43 -3.97 -6.49
C LYS A 100 -15.08 -2.60 -7.10
N ALA A 101 -14.23 -1.82 -6.44
CA ALA A 101 -13.80 -0.53 -6.95
C ALA A 101 -12.72 -0.69 -8.01
N ALA A 102 -12.61 0.26 -8.94
CA ALA A 102 -11.64 0.18 -10.04
C ALA A 102 -10.21 0.52 -9.62
N SER A 103 -10.05 1.34 -8.58
CA SER A 103 -8.75 1.73 -8.05
C SER A 103 -8.70 1.43 -6.55
N LEU A 104 -7.73 0.62 -6.15
CA LEU A 104 -7.58 0.19 -4.76
C LEU A 104 -6.26 0.66 -4.19
N LEU A 105 -6.28 1.01 -2.91
CA LEU A 105 -5.08 1.20 -2.11
C LEU A 105 -5.09 0.17 -0.99
N VAL A 106 -3.99 -0.57 -0.84
CA VAL A 106 -3.79 -1.49 0.29
C VAL A 106 -2.72 -0.90 1.20
N VAL A 107 -3.04 -0.74 2.47
CA VAL A 107 -2.07 -0.27 3.48
C VAL A 107 -1.80 -1.41 4.46
N GLY A 108 -0.56 -1.84 4.50
CA GLY A 108 -0.21 -3.02 5.29
C GLY A 108 1.23 -3.04 5.78
N HIS A 109 1.73 -4.25 5.98
CA HIS A 109 2.95 -4.54 6.72
C HIS A 109 3.91 -5.45 5.95
N ASN A 110 5.21 -5.27 6.16
CA ASN A 110 6.22 -6.22 5.73
C ASN A 110 6.36 -7.36 6.76
N PRO A 111 6.81 -8.54 6.36
CA PRO A 111 7.30 -8.89 5.01
C PRO A 111 6.21 -9.23 4.00
N GLY A 112 4.98 -9.41 4.44
CA GLY A 112 3.89 -9.86 3.57
C GLY A 112 3.66 -8.95 2.39
N LEU A 113 3.68 -7.63 2.62
CA LEU A 113 3.41 -6.64 1.57
C LEU A 113 4.48 -6.65 0.48
N GLN A 114 5.75 -6.69 0.88
CA GLN A 114 6.87 -6.76 -0.07
C GLN A 114 6.79 -8.04 -0.89
N ASN A 115 6.56 -9.17 -0.24
CA ASN A 115 6.44 -10.45 -0.92
C ASN A 115 5.22 -10.49 -1.85
N PHE A 116 4.12 -9.89 -1.43
CA PHE A 116 2.93 -9.75 -2.27
C PHE A 116 3.25 -8.97 -3.55
N ALA A 117 3.92 -7.82 -3.41
CA ALA A 117 4.30 -6.99 -4.56
C ALA A 117 5.19 -7.76 -5.54
N LEU A 118 6.20 -8.46 -5.02
CA LEU A 118 7.12 -9.23 -5.86
C LEU A 118 6.41 -10.38 -6.59
N ARG A 119 5.52 -11.09 -5.91
CA ARG A 119 4.81 -12.22 -6.52
C ARG A 119 3.74 -11.76 -7.51
N LEU A 120 3.17 -10.59 -7.27
CA LEU A 120 2.11 -10.04 -8.12
C LEU A 120 2.64 -9.57 -9.48
N ALA A 121 3.86 -9.03 -9.50
CA ALA A 121 4.47 -8.47 -10.71
C ALA A 121 4.65 -9.53 -11.79
N GLY A 122 4.07 -9.29 -12.95
CA GLY A 122 4.11 -10.20 -14.10
C GLY A 122 4.72 -9.56 -15.33
N ALA A 123 4.39 -10.10 -16.48
CA ALA A 123 4.92 -9.65 -17.76
C ALA A 123 4.68 -8.15 -17.98
N GLY A 124 5.69 -7.47 -18.51
CA GLY A 124 5.63 -6.04 -18.78
C GLY A 124 5.95 -5.15 -17.58
N SER A 125 6.21 -5.73 -16.40
CA SER A 125 6.61 -4.97 -15.23
C SER A 125 7.95 -4.29 -15.43
N ASP A 126 8.11 -3.11 -14.83
CA ASP A 126 9.36 -2.36 -14.89
C ASP A 126 10.44 -3.09 -14.10
N ALA A 127 11.52 -3.47 -14.79
CA ALA A 127 12.60 -4.26 -14.21
C ALA A 127 13.36 -3.52 -13.12
N ASP A 128 13.60 -2.22 -13.30
CA ASP A 128 14.33 -1.41 -12.31
C ASP A 128 13.51 -1.25 -11.03
N MET A 129 12.21 -1.02 -11.17
CA MET A 129 11.32 -0.92 -10.01
C MET A 129 11.23 -2.24 -9.26
N PHE A 130 11.16 -3.35 -10.00
CA PHE A 130 11.15 -4.69 -9.40
C PHE A 130 12.41 -4.94 -8.57
N GLU A 131 13.59 -4.60 -9.12
CA GLU A 131 14.86 -4.76 -8.40
C GLU A 131 14.88 -3.93 -7.11
N LYS A 132 14.36 -2.71 -7.16
CA LYS A 132 14.30 -1.85 -5.97
C LYS A 132 13.42 -2.44 -4.88
N ILE A 133 12.27 -3.01 -5.26
CA ILE A 133 11.37 -3.67 -4.30
C ILE A 133 12.04 -4.91 -3.72
N GLU A 134 12.71 -5.68 -4.55
CA GLU A 134 13.44 -6.88 -4.13
C GLU A 134 14.51 -6.55 -3.10
N ALA A 135 15.22 -5.45 -3.31
CA ALA A 135 16.26 -4.99 -2.39
C ALA A 135 15.68 -4.51 -1.06
N LYS A 136 14.61 -3.70 -1.11
CA LYS A 136 13.98 -3.17 0.11
C LYS A 136 12.64 -2.51 -0.22
N PHE A 137 11.64 -2.75 0.64
CA PHE A 137 10.37 -2.03 0.62
C PHE A 137 10.28 -1.24 1.92
N PRO A 138 10.79 0.01 1.95
CA PRO A 138 10.86 0.77 3.20
C PRO A 138 9.50 1.25 3.68
N THR A 139 9.45 1.73 4.93
CA THR A 139 8.23 2.33 5.48
C THR A 139 7.78 3.50 4.62
N ALA A 140 6.47 3.63 4.43
CA ALA A 140 5.81 4.62 3.59
C ALA A 140 6.12 4.49 2.10
N ALA A 141 6.81 3.44 1.65
CA ALA A 141 7.01 3.21 0.22
C ALA A 141 5.72 2.73 -0.44
N LEU A 142 5.57 3.07 -1.70
CA LEU A 142 4.37 2.82 -2.50
C LEU A 142 4.75 2.11 -3.79
N ALA A 143 4.08 1.00 -4.09
CA ALA A 143 4.17 0.34 -5.38
C ALA A 143 2.86 0.51 -6.13
N ARG A 144 2.94 0.80 -7.44
CA ARG A 144 1.75 0.95 -8.28
C ARG A 144 1.73 -0.12 -9.36
N PHE A 145 0.56 -0.75 -9.49
CA PHE A 145 0.32 -1.79 -10.48
C PHE A 145 -0.89 -1.42 -11.34
N THR A 146 -0.89 -1.86 -12.59
CA THR A 146 -2.07 -1.88 -13.42
C THR A 146 -2.52 -3.32 -13.63
N VAL A 147 -3.84 -3.53 -13.69
CA VAL A 147 -4.46 -4.85 -13.81
C VAL A 147 -5.51 -4.79 -14.90
N LYS A 148 -5.44 -5.72 -15.87
CA LYS A 148 -6.32 -5.71 -17.04
C LYS A 148 -7.68 -6.33 -16.79
N ASP A 149 -7.76 -7.29 -15.86
CA ASP A 149 -8.98 -8.06 -15.61
C ASP A 149 -9.64 -7.66 -14.30
N ASP A 150 -10.80 -8.26 -14.01
CA ASP A 150 -11.50 -8.05 -12.75
C ASP A 150 -10.66 -8.59 -11.58
N TRP A 151 -10.82 -7.95 -10.40
CA TRP A 151 -10.08 -8.36 -9.22
C TRP A 151 -10.28 -9.84 -8.86
N VAL A 152 -11.48 -10.37 -9.10
CA VAL A 152 -11.78 -11.77 -8.78
C VAL A 152 -10.90 -12.74 -9.58
N ASN A 153 -10.41 -12.33 -10.73
CA ASN A 153 -9.55 -13.14 -11.60
C ASN A 153 -8.06 -12.87 -11.40
N LEU A 154 -7.70 -11.91 -10.54
CA LEU A 154 -6.31 -11.58 -10.31
C LEU A 154 -5.58 -12.74 -9.65
N ASP A 155 -4.39 -13.05 -10.14
CA ASP A 155 -3.51 -14.05 -9.53
C ASP A 155 -2.08 -13.51 -9.50
N PHE A 156 -1.21 -14.21 -8.80
CA PHE A 156 0.21 -13.87 -8.80
C PHE A 156 0.75 -13.89 -10.23
N GLY A 157 1.58 -12.90 -10.55
CA GLY A 157 2.07 -12.72 -11.93
C GLY A 157 1.06 -12.06 -12.84
N GLY A 158 -0.10 -11.65 -12.34
CA GLY A 158 -1.18 -11.10 -13.15
C GLY A 158 -1.28 -9.58 -13.19
N ALA A 159 -0.33 -8.87 -12.59
CA ALA A 159 -0.34 -7.41 -12.59
C ALA A 159 0.96 -6.86 -13.17
N LYS A 160 0.89 -5.65 -13.69
CA LYS A 160 2.06 -4.95 -14.24
C LYS A 160 2.53 -3.90 -13.25
N LEU A 161 3.73 -4.08 -12.71
CA LEU A 161 4.37 -3.08 -11.84
C LEU A 161 4.83 -1.91 -12.72
N THR A 162 4.31 -0.71 -12.43
CA THR A 162 4.63 0.49 -13.22
C THR A 162 5.54 1.46 -12.48
N HIS A 163 5.37 1.58 -11.16
CA HIS A 163 6.10 2.56 -10.36
C HIS A 163 6.38 2.02 -8.96
N PHE A 164 7.47 2.50 -8.38
CA PHE A 164 7.81 2.29 -6.99
C PHE A 164 8.40 3.58 -6.45
N VAL A 165 7.74 4.17 -5.45
CA VAL A 165 8.09 5.47 -4.91
C VAL A 165 8.41 5.32 -3.42
N ARG A 166 9.60 5.78 -3.03
CA ARG A 166 10.04 5.77 -1.63
C ARG A 166 10.05 7.20 -1.09
N PRO A 167 9.89 7.41 0.22
CA PRO A 167 9.98 8.77 0.76
C PRO A 167 11.25 9.52 0.33
N LYS A 168 12.38 8.84 0.25
CA LYS A 168 13.66 9.46 -0.18
C LYS A 168 13.64 9.94 -1.64
N ASP A 169 12.71 9.42 -2.45
CA ASP A 169 12.57 9.85 -3.85
C ASP A 169 11.82 11.16 -3.98
N LEU A 170 11.18 11.61 -2.92
CA LEU A 170 10.34 12.83 -2.92
C LEU A 170 11.07 14.09 -2.47
N GLY A 171 12.33 13.96 -2.20
CA GLY A 171 13.16 15.08 -1.83
C GLY A 171 13.12 15.46 -0.39
#